data_92ac3d89129e963b8c510492dc033865
#
_entry.id   92ac3d89129e963b8c510492dc033865
#
_cell.length_a   1.000
_cell.length_b   1.000
_cell.length_c   1.000
_cell.angle_alpha   90.00
_cell.angle_beta   90.00
_cell.angle_gamma   90.00
#
_symmetry.space_group_name_H-M   'P 1'
#
loop_
_entity.id
_entity.type
_entity.pdbx_description
1 polymer ?
#
loop_
_entity_poly.entity_id
_entity_poly.type
_entity_poly.pdbx_seq_one_letter_code
_entity_poly.pdbx_strand_id
1 'polypeptide(L)'
;MKLTTLSLAVASALVLMACGKEEPPPAAVAPPPPPPLVVKLGHVAPLTGPQAHLGKDNENGARLAVEDANAKKLKMGGRDVVFELMAEDDQADPKQGTLVAQKFVDAKVNGVIGHLNSGTTIPASKIYADAGLVQVSPSATNPAYTQQGFKTAFRVMANDEQQGKVLGDYAAKQLAAKKIAIIDDKTAYGEGLAKEFKKAAEAAGVKVLAEEHTDDKAVDFAAILTKIKSKKPDLVFYGGMDAQAGPLAAQMKKLGVKSKLLMGDGGCTTEFPKLAGDAAEGHYCSLPGVPLEKMAGGPAFRERYKAKFNTDIQLYAPYAYDATMVVIEAMKRANSA
;
A
#
# COMPACT_ATOMS: atom_id res chain seq x y z
N MET A 1 -56.90 101.77 -4.35
CA MET A 1 -56.19 103.05 -4.50
C MET A 1 -54.69 102.81 -4.23
N LYS A 2 -53.84 103.25 -5.08
CA LYS A 2 -52.38 103.25 -5.16
C LYS A 2 -51.70 102.00 -5.73
N LEU A 3 -51.23 102.17 -6.91
CA LEU A 3 -50.20 101.52 -7.61
C LEU A 3 -48.84 101.71 -7.00
N THR A 4 -47.97 100.73 -7.01
CA THR A 4 -46.55 100.94 -7.06
C THR A 4 -45.88 99.88 -7.90
N THR A 5 -45.10 100.33 -8.81
CA THR A 5 -44.40 99.68 -9.85
C THR A 5 -43.26 98.81 -9.38
N LEU A 6 -43.09 97.68 -10.00
CA LEU A 6 -41.97 96.73 -9.78
C LEU A 6 -41.01 96.71 -10.96
N SER A 7 -39.78 97.08 -10.66
CA SER A 7 -38.69 97.07 -11.65
C SER A 7 -38.06 95.66 -11.82
N LEU A 8 -37.91 95.24 -13.07
CA LEU A 8 -37.35 93.97 -13.45
C LEU A 8 -35.83 94.10 -13.56
N ALA A 9 -35.09 93.35 -12.73
CA ALA A 9 -33.65 93.21 -12.86
C ALA A 9 -33.34 91.78 -13.42
N VAL A 10 -32.83 91.75 -14.63
CA VAL A 10 -32.36 90.54 -15.28
C VAL A 10 -30.94 90.30 -14.80
N ALA A 11 -30.70 89.25 -14.01
CA ALA A 11 -29.39 88.74 -13.70
C ALA A 11 -29.06 87.54 -14.57
N SER A 12 -28.12 87.74 -15.49
CA SER A 12 -27.56 86.62 -16.32
C SER A 12 -26.64 85.80 -15.49
N ALA A 13 -27.02 84.56 -15.17
CA ALA A 13 -26.12 83.55 -14.55
C ALA A 13 -25.37 82.79 -15.64
N LEU A 14 -24.07 83.01 -15.72
CA LEU A 14 -23.13 82.12 -16.46
C LEU A 14 -23.06 80.75 -15.77
N VAL A 15 -23.56 79.69 -16.40
CA VAL A 15 -23.35 78.35 -16.00
C VAL A 15 -21.98 77.88 -16.52
N LEU A 16 -20.97 77.79 -15.67
CA LEU A 16 -19.69 77.12 -15.92
C LEU A 16 -19.98 75.60 -15.89
N MET A 17 -20.04 74.96 -17.03
CA MET A 17 -19.96 73.50 -17.14
C MET A 17 -18.54 73.06 -16.74
N ALA A 18 -18.35 72.64 -15.46
CA ALA A 18 -17.20 71.87 -15.02
C ALA A 18 -17.38 70.45 -15.58
N CYS A 19 -16.58 70.07 -16.58
CA CYS A 19 -16.39 68.70 -16.96
C CYS A 19 -15.64 67.98 -15.81
N GLY A 20 -16.38 67.49 -14.82
CA GLY A 20 -15.89 66.52 -13.85
C GLY A 20 -15.70 65.20 -14.59
N LYS A 21 -14.45 64.77 -14.77
CA LYS A 21 -14.18 63.35 -15.09
C LYS A 21 -14.75 62.55 -13.91
N GLU A 22 -15.84 61.81 -14.15
CA GLU A 22 -16.25 60.77 -13.21
C GLU A 22 -15.09 59.73 -13.13
N GLU A 23 -14.45 59.61 -11.98
CA GLU A 23 -13.55 58.50 -11.69
C GLU A 23 -14.35 57.21 -11.86
N PRO A 24 -13.82 56.22 -12.58
CA PRO A 24 -14.51 54.95 -12.70
C PRO A 24 -14.69 54.37 -11.28
N PRO A 25 -15.83 53.75 -11.00
CA PRO A 25 -16.06 53.14 -9.68
C PRO A 25 -14.91 52.19 -9.33
N PRO A 26 -14.45 52.16 -8.07
CA PRO A 26 -13.35 51.27 -7.67
C PRO A 26 -13.68 49.86 -8.10
N ALA A 27 -12.74 49.25 -8.82
CA ALA A 27 -12.91 47.86 -9.29
C ALA A 27 -13.30 46.98 -8.10
N ALA A 28 -14.41 46.27 -8.24
CA ALA A 28 -14.88 45.36 -7.18
C ALA A 28 -13.75 44.41 -6.83
N VAL A 29 -13.27 44.44 -5.59
CA VAL A 29 -12.25 43.53 -5.10
C VAL A 29 -12.81 42.13 -5.24
N ALA A 30 -12.17 41.31 -6.07
CA ALA A 30 -12.60 39.92 -6.24
C ALA A 30 -12.60 39.22 -4.87
N PRO A 31 -13.62 38.42 -4.54
CA PRO A 31 -13.65 37.69 -3.28
C PRO A 31 -12.39 36.84 -3.13
N PRO A 32 -11.85 36.70 -1.91
CA PRO A 32 -10.68 35.88 -1.69
C PRO A 32 -10.94 34.45 -2.19
N PRO A 33 -9.92 33.76 -2.75
CA PRO A 33 -10.09 32.40 -3.22
C PRO A 33 -10.55 31.49 -2.07
N PRO A 34 -11.39 30.48 -2.37
CA PRO A 34 -11.86 29.54 -1.35
C PRO A 34 -10.66 28.81 -0.72
N PRO A 35 -10.75 28.44 0.58
CA PRO A 35 -9.68 27.73 1.25
C PRO A 35 -9.39 26.39 0.54
N PRO A 36 -8.15 25.89 0.58
CA PRO A 36 -7.79 24.59 -0.01
C PRO A 36 -8.69 23.46 0.49
N LEU A 37 -8.92 22.47 -0.39
CA LEU A 37 -9.55 21.21 -0.02
C LEU A 37 -8.49 20.30 0.58
N VAL A 38 -8.61 20.03 1.89
CA VAL A 38 -7.73 19.05 2.55
C VAL A 38 -8.30 17.66 2.33
N VAL A 39 -7.50 16.78 1.71
CA VAL A 39 -7.82 15.38 1.45
C VAL A 39 -6.95 14.51 2.34
N LYS A 40 -7.57 13.81 3.28
CA LYS A 40 -6.89 12.92 4.22
C LYS A 40 -6.85 11.51 3.67
N LEU A 41 -5.66 10.95 3.50
CA LEU A 41 -5.45 9.55 3.12
C LEU A 41 -4.97 8.76 4.35
N GLY A 42 -5.66 7.67 4.67
CA GLY A 42 -5.20 6.73 5.69
C GLY A 42 -4.11 5.82 5.12
N HIS A 43 -3.04 5.59 5.86
CA HIS A 43 -2.07 4.54 5.59
C HIS A 43 -1.98 3.61 6.80
N VAL A 44 -1.95 2.30 6.58
CA VAL A 44 -1.86 1.33 7.66
C VAL A 44 -1.02 0.13 7.27
N ALA A 45 -0.09 -0.20 8.14
CA ALA A 45 0.83 -1.33 8.03
C ALA A 45 1.44 -1.61 9.42
N PRO A 46 2.13 -2.73 9.65
CA PRO A 46 2.86 -2.95 10.89
C PRO A 46 4.07 -2.02 10.97
N LEU A 47 3.95 -0.94 11.74
CA LEU A 47 5.03 0.04 11.93
C LEU A 47 5.94 -0.30 13.12
N THR A 48 5.52 -1.27 13.93
CA THR A 48 6.29 -1.85 15.04
C THR A 48 6.35 -3.39 14.94
N GLY A 49 7.20 -4.02 15.75
CA GLY A 49 7.37 -5.48 15.77
C GLY A 49 8.25 -6.02 14.63
N PRO A 50 8.23 -7.36 14.42
CA PRO A 50 9.16 -8.04 13.50
C PRO A 50 9.02 -7.63 12.03
N GLN A 51 7.87 -7.10 11.63
CA GLN A 51 7.58 -6.67 10.25
C GLN A 51 7.66 -5.15 10.06
N ALA A 52 8.18 -4.40 11.04
CA ALA A 52 8.24 -2.94 11.00
C ALA A 52 9.01 -2.39 9.80
N HIS A 53 10.03 -3.11 9.33
CA HIS A 53 10.81 -2.74 8.16
C HIS A 53 9.94 -2.75 6.87
N LEU A 54 9.03 -3.70 6.72
CA LEU A 54 8.08 -3.79 5.62
C LEU A 54 6.98 -2.72 5.72
N GLY A 55 6.46 -2.51 6.94
CA GLY A 55 5.46 -1.47 7.18
C GLY A 55 6.01 -0.07 6.91
N LYS A 56 7.25 0.17 7.31
CA LYS A 56 7.93 1.46 7.05
C LYS A 56 8.23 1.66 5.57
N ASP A 57 8.59 0.61 4.87
CA ASP A 57 8.75 0.61 3.41
C ASP A 57 7.45 1.02 2.70
N ASN A 58 6.32 0.44 3.10
CA ASN A 58 4.98 0.82 2.64
C ASN A 58 4.68 2.30 2.89
N GLU A 59 4.85 2.74 4.15
CA GLU A 59 4.60 4.13 4.55
C GLU A 59 5.42 5.12 3.72
N ASN A 60 6.70 4.84 3.55
CA ASN A 60 7.60 5.69 2.79
C ASN A 60 7.18 5.81 1.32
N GLY A 61 6.71 4.71 0.70
CA GLY A 61 6.15 4.73 -0.64
C GLY A 61 4.93 5.65 -0.75
N ALA A 62 3.98 5.51 0.18
CA ALA A 62 2.79 6.37 0.24
C ALA A 62 3.13 7.84 0.48
N ARG A 63 4.11 8.14 1.35
CA ARG A 63 4.58 9.52 1.59
C ARG A 63 5.17 10.16 0.35
N LEU A 64 5.99 9.44 -0.43
CA LEU A 64 6.51 9.97 -1.70
C LEU A 64 5.39 10.29 -2.68
N ALA A 65 4.36 9.44 -2.79
CA ALA A 65 3.23 9.69 -3.67
C ALA A 65 2.43 10.95 -3.26
N VAL A 66 2.19 11.12 -1.95
CA VAL A 66 1.51 12.31 -1.42
C VAL A 66 2.31 13.58 -1.70
N GLU A 67 3.63 13.55 -1.54
CA GLU A 67 4.48 14.70 -1.88
C GLU A 67 4.43 15.04 -3.37
N ASP A 68 4.54 14.02 -4.23
CA ASP A 68 4.47 14.22 -5.67
C ASP A 68 3.10 14.78 -6.09
N ALA A 69 2.02 14.32 -5.46
CA ALA A 69 0.69 14.86 -5.71
C ALA A 69 0.55 16.33 -5.28
N ASN A 70 1.07 16.68 -4.10
CA ASN A 70 1.08 18.04 -3.60
C ASN A 70 1.93 18.98 -4.46
N ALA A 71 3.07 18.49 -4.97
CA ALA A 71 3.93 19.26 -5.88
C ALA A 71 3.23 19.61 -7.21
N LYS A 72 2.25 18.80 -7.65
CA LYS A 72 1.46 19.04 -8.86
C LYS A 72 0.41 20.14 -8.71
N LYS A 73 0.15 20.63 -7.50
CA LYS A 73 -0.85 21.68 -7.20
C LYS A 73 -2.20 21.40 -7.85
N LEU A 74 -2.74 20.21 -7.60
CA LEU A 74 -3.99 19.76 -8.19
C LEU A 74 -5.16 20.62 -7.74
N LYS A 75 -6.22 20.71 -8.60
CA LYS A 75 -7.49 21.34 -8.26
C LYS A 75 -8.62 20.31 -8.37
N MET A 76 -9.57 20.37 -7.44
CA MET A 76 -10.81 19.60 -7.46
C MET A 76 -11.98 20.52 -7.04
N GLY A 77 -13.08 20.46 -7.79
CA GLY A 77 -14.21 21.34 -7.53
C GLY A 77 -13.85 22.83 -7.56
N GLY A 78 -12.84 23.23 -8.34
CA GLY A 78 -12.37 24.63 -8.42
C GLY A 78 -11.47 25.08 -7.26
N ARG A 79 -11.16 24.21 -6.31
CA ARG A 79 -10.32 24.50 -5.13
C ARG A 79 -8.93 23.86 -5.29
N ASP A 80 -7.91 24.51 -4.77
CA ASP A 80 -6.58 23.89 -4.61
C ASP A 80 -6.69 22.72 -3.62
N VAL A 81 -5.97 21.61 -3.90
CA VAL A 81 -6.00 20.40 -3.07
C VAL A 81 -4.70 20.24 -2.32
N VAL A 82 -4.81 19.87 -1.05
CA VAL A 82 -3.69 19.46 -0.19
C VAL A 82 -3.98 18.05 0.32
N PHE A 83 -3.11 17.11 -0.01
CA PHE A 83 -3.17 15.73 0.51
C PHE A 83 -2.39 15.60 1.80
N GLU A 84 -2.98 14.97 2.80
CA GLU A 84 -2.36 14.64 4.08
C GLU A 84 -2.37 13.12 4.28
N LEU A 85 -1.27 12.54 4.76
CA LEU A 85 -1.17 11.11 5.07
C LEU A 85 -1.25 10.89 6.59
N MET A 86 -2.30 10.20 7.02
CA MET A 86 -2.47 9.72 8.38
C MET A 86 -1.99 8.27 8.45
N ALA A 87 -0.82 8.02 9.05
CA ALA A 87 -0.24 6.69 9.18
C ALA A 87 -0.54 6.07 10.53
N GLU A 88 -0.96 4.79 10.53
CA GLU A 88 -1.32 4.03 11.72
C GLU A 88 -0.65 2.65 11.70
N ASP A 89 -0.39 2.13 12.91
CA ASP A 89 0.24 0.83 13.13
C ASP A 89 -0.83 -0.23 13.45
N ASP A 90 -0.92 -1.28 12.64
CA ASP A 90 -1.78 -2.43 12.91
C ASP A 90 -1.02 -3.61 13.54
N GLN A 91 0.29 -3.48 13.76
CA GLN A 91 1.16 -4.48 14.40
C GLN A 91 1.09 -5.87 13.75
N ALA A 92 0.61 -5.99 12.52
CA ALA A 92 0.23 -7.24 11.85
C ALA A 92 -0.83 -8.06 12.63
N ASP A 93 -1.53 -7.45 13.58
CA ASP A 93 -2.57 -8.08 14.40
C ASP A 93 -3.96 -7.79 13.82
N PRO A 94 -4.78 -8.83 13.49
CA PRO A 94 -6.11 -8.64 12.91
C PRO A 94 -7.06 -7.79 13.77
N LYS A 95 -6.98 -7.88 15.10
CA LYS A 95 -7.81 -7.07 16.00
C LYS A 95 -7.39 -5.60 15.95
N GLN A 96 -6.08 -5.36 16.03
CA GLN A 96 -5.54 -4.00 15.89
C GLN A 96 -5.88 -3.42 14.53
N GLY A 97 -5.80 -4.22 13.46
CA GLY A 97 -6.21 -3.83 12.11
C GLY A 97 -7.67 -3.35 12.05
N THR A 98 -8.59 -4.04 12.72
CA THR A 98 -10.01 -3.60 12.77
C THR A 98 -10.20 -2.33 13.59
N LEU A 99 -9.44 -2.14 14.68
CA LEU A 99 -9.48 -0.90 15.47
C LEU A 99 -8.97 0.30 14.66
N VAL A 100 -7.88 0.12 13.91
CA VAL A 100 -7.36 1.16 13.02
C VAL A 100 -8.37 1.46 11.90
N ALA A 101 -9.03 0.44 11.34
CA ALA A 101 -10.04 0.64 10.32
C ALA A 101 -11.19 1.52 10.84
N GLN A 102 -11.70 1.25 12.04
CA GLN A 102 -12.73 2.09 12.65
C GLN A 102 -12.22 3.51 12.92
N LYS A 103 -10.97 3.67 13.39
CA LYS A 103 -10.34 4.98 13.59
C LYS A 103 -10.31 5.81 12.30
N PHE A 104 -10.00 5.20 11.15
CA PHE A 104 -10.02 5.91 9.87
C PHE A 104 -11.43 6.31 9.42
N VAL A 105 -12.42 5.45 9.65
CA VAL A 105 -13.83 5.78 9.39
C VAL A 105 -14.26 6.98 10.24
N ASP A 106 -13.96 6.96 11.54
CA ASP A 106 -14.29 8.04 12.46
C ASP A 106 -13.56 9.35 12.13
N ALA A 107 -12.32 9.27 11.69
CA ALA A 107 -11.51 10.39 11.22
C ALA A 107 -11.94 10.93 9.84
N LYS A 108 -12.88 10.24 9.18
CA LYS A 108 -13.39 10.57 7.84
C LYS A 108 -12.28 10.76 6.82
N VAL A 109 -11.34 9.80 6.77
CA VAL A 109 -10.34 9.79 5.70
C VAL A 109 -11.03 9.56 4.35
N ASN A 110 -10.45 10.08 3.28
CA ASN A 110 -11.05 10.03 1.94
C ASN A 110 -10.68 8.75 1.16
N GLY A 111 -9.72 7.98 1.65
CA GLY A 111 -9.28 6.71 1.08
C GLY A 111 -8.22 6.07 1.95
N VAL A 112 -8.03 4.76 1.83
CA VAL A 112 -7.07 3.99 2.63
C VAL A 112 -6.08 3.26 1.72
N ILE A 113 -4.80 3.44 2.00
CA ILE A 113 -3.67 2.70 1.42
C ILE A 113 -3.21 1.68 2.48
N GLY A 114 -3.46 0.44 2.25
CA GLY A 114 -3.22 -0.62 3.23
C GLY A 114 -4.38 -1.62 3.30
N HIS A 115 -4.39 -2.51 4.23
CA HIS A 115 -3.32 -2.90 5.15
C HIS A 115 -2.21 -3.65 4.42
N LEU A 116 -1.07 -3.91 5.11
CA LEU A 116 0.00 -4.70 4.52
C LEU A 116 -0.36 -6.19 4.50
N ASN A 117 -0.67 -6.77 5.63
CA ASN A 117 -0.91 -8.19 5.79
C ASN A 117 -2.32 -8.60 5.36
N SER A 118 -2.48 -9.76 4.72
CA SER A 118 -3.79 -10.29 4.37
C SER A 118 -4.69 -10.50 5.60
N GLY A 119 -4.11 -10.92 6.72
CA GLY A 119 -4.81 -11.15 7.98
C GLY A 119 -5.42 -9.89 8.61
N THR A 120 -4.83 -8.71 8.37
CA THR A 120 -5.38 -7.42 8.82
C THR A 120 -6.28 -6.80 7.74
N THR A 121 -5.93 -6.97 6.46
CA THR A 121 -6.66 -6.41 5.32
C THR A 121 -8.07 -6.96 5.19
N ILE A 122 -8.22 -8.29 5.27
CA ILE A 122 -9.50 -8.97 5.05
C ILE A 122 -10.57 -8.52 6.04
N PRO A 123 -10.38 -8.58 7.38
CA PRO A 123 -11.40 -8.13 8.31
C PRO A 123 -11.63 -6.61 8.26
N ALA A 124 -10.59 -5.81 8.05
CA ALA A 124 -10.71 -4.36 7.92
C ALA A 124 -11.55 -3.94 6.71
N SER A 125 -11.48 -4.69 5.60
CA SER A 125 -12.18 -4.36 4.35
C SER A 125 -13.70 -4.31 4.51
N LYS A 126 -14.27 -5.10 5.42
CA LYS A 126 -15.70 -5.02 5.72
C LYS A 126 -16.06 -3.69 6.39
N ILE A 127 -15.26 -3.23 7.34
CA ILE A 127 -15.49 -1.96 8.05
C ILE A 127 -15.45 -0.80 7.05
N TYR A 128 -14.47 -0.80 6.16
CA TYR A 128 -14.36 0.20 5.10
C TYR A 128 -15.52 0.12 4.11
N ALA A 129 -15.93 -1.10 3.71
CA ALA A 129 -17.04 -1.28 2.79
C ALA A 129 -18.37 -0.79 3.37
N ASP A 130 -18.66 -1.10 4.64
CA ASP A 130 -19.85 -0.63 5.33
C ASP A 130 -19.91 0.91 5.43
N ALA A 131 -18.74 1.56 5.50
CA ALA A 131 -18.62 3.02 5.51
C ALA A 131 -18.54 3.65 4.11
N GLY A 132 -18.52 2.85 3.03
CA GLY A 132 -18.32 3.33 1.66
C GLY A 132 -16.90 3.87 1.39
N LEU A 133 -15.93 3.54 2.24
CA LEU A 133 -14.55 4.02 2.16
C LEU A 133 -13.71 3.08 1.27
N VAL A 134 -13.04 3.65 0.27
CA VAL A 134 -12.17 2.89 -0.64
C VAL A 134 -10.88 2.47 0.08
N GLN A 135 -10.52 1.21 -0.07
CA GLN A 135 -9.27 0.61 0.40
C GLN A 135 -8.48 0.03 -0.77
N VAL A 136 -7.23 0.43 -0.92
CA VAL A 136 -6.29 -0.13 -1.91
C VAL A 136 -5.09 -0.72 -1.18
N SER A 137 -4.98 -2.05 -1.16
CA SER A 137 -3.82 -2.70 -0.57
C SER A 137 -2.64 -2.75 -1.55
N PRO A 138 -1.44 -2.36 -1.11
CA PRO A 138 -0.21 -2.48 -1.90
C PRO A 138 0.50 -3.82 -1.71
N SER A 139 0.00 -4.72 -0.85
CA SER A 139 0.77 -5.88 -0.39
C SER A 139 -0.05 -7.11 0.02
N ALA A 140 -1.34 -6.98 0.38
CA ALA A 140 -2.16 -8.13 0.77
C ALA A 140 -2.53 -8.99 -0.44
N THR A 141 -1.97 -10.18 -0.53
CA THR A 141 -2.05 -11.06 -1.71
C THR A 141 -3.18 -12.08 -1.65
N ASN A 142 -3.74 -12.39 -0.47
CA ASN A 142 -4.78 -13.41 -0.34
C ASN A 142 -6.01 -13.07 -1.20
N PRO A 143 -6.48 -13.99 -2.09
CA PRO A 143 -7.63 -13.79 -2.96
C PRO A 143 -8.91 -13.40 -2.22
N ALA A 144 -9.12 -13.93 -1.01
CA ALA A 144 -10.31 -13.66 -0.21
C ALA A 144 -10.54 -12.15 0.03
N TYR A 145 -9.48 -11.33 0.05
CA TYR A 145 -9.61 -9.89 0.20
C TYR A 145 -10.56 -9.26 -0.83
N THR A 146 -10.40 -9.58 -2.11
CA THR A 146 -11.21 -9.00 -3.20
C THR A 146 -12.35 -9.90 -3.67
N GLN A 147 -12.49 -11.10 -3.10
CA GLN A 147 -13.57 -12.04 -3.43
C GLN A 147 -14.78 -11.96 -2.50
N GLN A 148 -14.75 -11.07 -1.49
CA GLN A 148 -15.89 -10.83 -0.57
C GLN A 148 -17.07 -10.10 -1.23
N GLY A 149 -16.90 -9.60 -2.46
CA GLY A 149 -17.93 -8.87 -3.19
C GLY A 149 -17.99 -7.36 -2.87
N PHE A 150 -17.09 -6.83 -2.05
CA PHE A 150 -17.02 -5.39 -1.76
C PHE A 150 -16.50 -4.61 -2.97
N LYS A 151 -17.20 -3.52 -3.30
CA LYS A 151 -16.82 -2.62 -4.40
C LYS A 151 -15.79 -1.56 -3.99
N THR A 152 -15.37 -1.58 -2.76
CA THR A 152 -14.40 -0.64 -2.17
C THR A 152 -13.03 -1.25 -1.95
N ALA A 153 -12.86 -2.55 -2.18
CA ALA A 153 -11.65 -3.32 -1.89
C ALA A 153 -10.84 -3.60 -3.17
N PHE A 154 -9.63 -3.05 -3.26
CA PHE A 154 -8.74 -3.16 -4.41
C PHE A 154 -7.31 -3.51 -4.01
N ARG A 155 -6.53 -4.08 -4.95
CA ARG A 155 -5.08 -4.29 -4.83
C ARG A 155 -4.37 -3.87 -6.11
N VAL A 156 -3.08 -3.55 -6.01
CA VAL A 156 -2.25 -3.12 -7.16
C VAL A 156 -1.15 -4.10 -7.55
N MET A 157 -1.19 -5.33 -7.00
CA MET A 157 -0.22 -6.37 -7.33
C MET A 157 -0.90 -7.73 -7.52
N ALA A 158 -0.13 -8.77 -7.86
CA ALA A 158 -0.62 -10.14 -8.05
C ALA A 158 -1.20 -10.71 -6.74
N ASN A 159 -2.16 -11.63 -6.87
CA ASN A 159 -2.72 -12.38 -5.75
C ASN A 159 -2.02 -13.76 -5.60
N ASP A 160 -2.36 -14.48 -4.52
CA ASP A 160 -1.77 -15.79 -4.22
C ASP A 160 -2.15 -16.86 -5.25
N GLU A 161 -3.26 -16.75 -5.96
CA GLU A 161 -3.59 -17.68 -7.06
C GLU A 161 -2.56 -17.60 -8.17
N GLN A 162 -2.19 -16.39 -8.58
CA GLN A 162 -1.15 -16.17 -9.59
C GLN A 162 0.23 -16.52 -9.05
N GLN A 163 0.55 -16.08 -7.84
CA GLN A 163 1.86 -16.31 -7.21
C GLN A 163 2.09 -17.80 -6.94
N GLY A 164 1.11 -18.48 -6.33
CA GLY A 164 1.16 -19.91 -6.06
C GLY A 164 1.29 -20.75 -7.33
N LYS A 165 0.56 -20.33 -8.40
CA LYS A 165 0.70 -20.98 -9.70
C LYS A 165 2.13 -20.87 -10.27
N VAL A 166 2.71 -19.67 -10.24
CA VAL A 166 4.08 -19.43 -10.74
C VAL A 166 5.09 -20.22 -9.92
N LEU A 167 4.96 -20.21 -8.59
CA LEU A 167 5.87 -20.94 -7.69
C LEU A 167 5.75 -22.47 -7.87
N GLY A 168 4.54 -23.01 -8.02
CA GLY A 168 4.32 -24.43 -8.28
C GLY A 168 4.89 -24.89 -9.62
N ASP A 169 4.65 -24.12 -10.68
CA ASP A 169 5.25 -24.34 -12.00
C ASP A 169 6.78 -24.25 -11.94
N TYR A 170 7.34 -23.28 -11.22
CA TYR A 170 8.78 -23.09 -11.05
C TYR A 170 9.42 -24.28 -10.30
N ALA A 171 8.79 -24.71 -9.20
CA ALA A 171 9.25 -25.88 -8.45
C ALA A 171 9.33 -27.13 -9.34
N ALA A 172 8.30 -27.38 -10.14
CA ALA A 172 8.23 -28.56 -11.00
C ALA A 172 9.18 -28.48 -12.22
N LYS A 173 9.21 -27.32 -12.91
CA LYS A 173 9.83 -27.20 -14.24
C LYS A 173 11.27 -26.68 -14.17
N GLN A 174 11.55 -25.72 -13.30
CA GLN A 174 12.87 -25.10 -13.20
C GLN A 174 13.74 -25.76 -12.12
N LEU A 175 13.15 -26.08 -10.96
CA LEU A 175 13.86 -26.77 -9.90
C LEU A 175 13.80 -28.29 -10.02
N ALA A 176 13.03 -28.82 -10.98
CA ALA A 176 12.83 -30.24 -11.25
C ALA A 176 12.44 -31.05 -9.99
N ALA A 177 11.80 -30.39 -9.03
CA ALA A 177 11.35 -31.02 -7.79
C ALA A 177 10.29 -32.08 -8.07
N LYS A 178 10.45 -33.27 -7.49
CA LYS A 178 9.48 -34.37 -7.56
C LYS A 178 8.73 -34.56 -6.24
N LYS A 179 9.35 -34.15 -5.16
CA LYS A 179 8.87 -34.34 -3.79
C LYS A 179 9.13 -33.07 -2.99
N ILE A 180 8.09 -32.54 -2.38
CA ILE A 180 8.16 -31.31 -1.60
C ILE A 180 7.62 -31.52 -0.19
N ALA A 181 8.05 -30.65 0.71
CA ALA A 181 7.37 -30.39 1.98
C ALA A 181 6.88 -28.95 2.00
N ILE A 182 5.79 -28.71 2.67
CA ILE A 182 5.17 -27.39 2.81
C ILE A 182 5.13 -27.03 4.29
N ILE A 183 5.50 -25.80 4.62
CA ILE A 183 5.34 -25.19 5.94
C ILE A 183 4.61 -23.87 5.74
N ASP A 184 3.62 -23.57 6.59
CA ASP A 184 2.99 -22.25 6.66
C ASP A 184 2.94 -21.74 8.10
N ASP A 185 2.74 -20.42 8.25
CA ASP A 185 2.69 -19.74 9.54
C ASP A 185 1.26 -19.57 10.10
N LYS A 186 0.27 -20.23 9.52
CA LYS A 186 -1.15 -20.13 9.88
C LYS A 186 -1.75 -18.73 9.79
N THR A 187 -1.04 -17.77 9.24
CA THR A 187 -1.66 -16.49 8.90
C THR A 187 -2.53 -16.62 7.65
N ALA A 188 -3.45 -15.69 7.46
CA ALA A 188 -4.26 -15.69 6.24
C ALA A 188 -3.41 -15.58 4.96
N TYR A 189 -2.22 -14.93 5.02
CA TYR A 189 -1.26 -14.90 3.93
C TYR A 189 -0.55 -16.25 3.77
N GLY A 190 0.15 -16.72 4.80
CA GLY A 190 1.01 -17.91 4.67
C GLY A 190 0.25 -19.16 4.32
N GLU A 191 -0.87 -19.43 5.01
CA GLU A 191 -1.77 -20.56 4.72
C GLU A 191 -2.40 -20.43 3.32
N GLY A 192 -2.85 -19.21 2.97
CA GLY A 192 -3.47 -18.95 1.67
C GLY A 192 -2.52 -19.22 0.50
N LEU A 193 -1.31 -18.69 0.56
CA LEU A 193 -0.29 -18.90 -0.47
C LEU A 193 0.16 -20.37 -0.52
N ALA A 194 0.35 -21.02 0.64
CA ALA A 194 0.73 -22.43 0.71
C ALA A 194 -0.31 -23.34 0.03
N LYS A 195 -1.59 -23.04 0.21
CA LYS A 195 -2.69 -23.75 -0.45
C LYS A 195 -2.66 -23.60 -1.97
N GLU A 196 -2.45 -22.38 -2.49
CA GLU A 196 -2.39 -22.15 -3.94
C GLU A 196 -1.10 -22.75 -4.56
N PHE A 197 0.02 -22.66 -3.84
CA PHE A 197 1.26 -23.34 -4.23
C PHE A 197 1.09 -24.86 -4.31
N LYS A 198 0.52 -25.48 -3.27
CA LYS A 198 0.24 -26.91 -3.23
C LYS A 198 -0.59 -27.36 -4.45
N LYS A 199 -1.70 -26.68 -4.68
CA LYS A 199 -2.61 -26.93 -5.80
C LYS A 199 -1.86 -26.92 -7.14
N ALA A 200 -1.00 -25.92 -7.36
CA ALA A 200 -0.24 -25.79 -8.58
C ALA A 200 0.89 -26.84 -8.71
N ALA A 201 1.61 -27.11 -7.63
CA ALA A 201 2.66 -28.13 -7.60
C ALA A 201 2.10 -29.54 -7.86
N GLU A 202 1.00 -29.90 -7.22
CA GLU A 202 0.31 -31.19 -7.45
C GLU A 202 -0.21 -31.31 -8.89
N ALA A 203 -0.81 -30.25 -9.44
CA ALA A 203 -1.24 -30.20 -10.84
C ALA A 203 -0.06 -30.37 -11.83
N ALA A 204 1.14 -29.94 -11.43
CA ALA A 204 2.37 -30.14 -12.19
C ALA A 204 3.06 -31.51 -11.94
N GLY A 205 2.43 -32.42 -11.17
CA GLY A 205 2.92 -33.78 -10.88
C GLY A 205 3.93 -33.85 -9.72
N VAL A 206 4.06 -32.83 -8.92
CA VAL A 206 4.94 -32.83 -7.74
C VAL A 206 4.23 -33.45 -6.55
N LYS A 207 4.88 -34.36 -5.84
CA LYS A 207 4.29 -35.05 -4.69
C LYS A 207 4.57 -34.28 -3.38
N VAL A 208 3.53 -33.94 -2.65
CA VAL A 208 3.64 -33.38 -1.28
C VAL A 208 3.88 -34.53 -0.30
N LEU A 209 5.00 -34.49 0.42
CA LEU A 209 5.41 -35.50 1.40
C LEU A 209 5.03 -35.15 2.83
N ALA A 210 4.94 -33.86 3.13
CA ALA A 210 4.57 -33.34 4.43
C ALA A 210 3.96 -31.96 4.28
N GLU A 211 2.98 -31.66 5.13
CA GLU A 211 2.43 -30.36 5.38
C GLU A 211 2.54 -30.11 6.89
N GLU A 212 3.25 -29.07 7.26
CA GLU A 212 3.51 -28.72 8.64
C GLU A 212 3.12 -27.25 8.84
N HIS A 213 2.75 -26.92 10.06
CA HIS A 213 2.32 -25.57 10.41
C HIS A 213 3.17 -25.04 11.56
N THR A 214 3.42 -23.76 11.51
CA THR A 214 4.03 -22.98 12.60
C THR A 214 3.14 -21.81 12.96
N ASP A 215 3.67 -20.75 13.51
CA ASP A 215 3.00 -19.48 13.73
C ASP A 215 3.95 -18.31 13.39
N ASP A 216 3.38 -17.11 13.26
CA ASP A 216 4.07 -15.90 12.89
C ASP A 216 5.01 -15.33 13.98
N LYS A 217 5.13 -16.01 15.11
CA LYS A 217 6.02 -15.68 16.24
C LYS A 217 7.03 -16.79 16.53
N ALA A 218 6.97 -17.88 15.77
CA ALA A 218 7.84 -19.03 15.97
C ALA A 218 9.31 -18.65 15.77
N VAL A 219 10.16 -19.16 16.66
CA VAL A 219 11.62 -19.01 16.59
C VAL A 219 12.36 -20.35 16.56
N ASP A 220 11.65 -21.44 16.85
CA ASP A 220 12.19 -22.80 16.84
C ASP A 220 11.40 -23.70 15.89
N PHE A 221 12.10 -24.27 14.93
CA PHE A 221 11.55 -25.13 13.87
C PHE A 221 12.13 -26.55 13.94
N ALA A 222 12.89 -26.89 14.97
CA ALA A 222 13.64 -28.14 15.05
C ALA A 222 12.74 -29.39 14.94
N ALA A 223 11.58 -29.39 15.58
CA ALA A 223 10.63 -30.49 15.53
C ALA A 223 10.08 -30.71 14.11
N ILE A 224 9.61 -29.63 13.46
CA ILE A 224 9.09 -29.63 12.10
C ILE A 224 10.19 -30.07 11.11
N LEU A 225 11.38 -29.48 11.22
CA LEU A 225 12.51 -29.76 10.36
C LEU A 225 13.03 -31.20 10.51
N THR A 226 12.97 -31.79 11.70
CA THR A 226 13.31 -33.20 11.93
C THR A 226 12.37 -34.14 11.19
N LYS A 227 11.06 -33.87 11.24
CA LYS A 227 10.06 -34.63 10.47
C LYS A 227 10.30 -34.49 8.96
N ILE A 228 10.49 -33.26 8.47
CA ILE A 228 10.73 -32.98 7.05
C ILE A 228 12.02 -33.67 6.57
N LYS A 229 13.11 -33.58 7.34
CA LYS A 229 14.38 -34.21 7.02
C LYS A 229 14.22 -35.73 6.80
N SER A 230 13.41 -36.40 7.61
CA SER A 230 13.17 -37.85 7.48
C SER A 230 12.50 -38.22 6.17
N LYS A 231 11.69 -37.32 5.58
CA LYS A 231 10.99 -37.51 4.30
C LYS A 231 11.87 -37.26 3.07
N LYS A 232 13.00 -36.57 3.24
CA LYS A 232 13.95 -36.22 2.17
C LYS A 232 13.26 -35.56 0.96
N PRO A 233 12.55 -34.43 1.16
CA PRO A 233 11.99 -33.68 0.02
C PRO A 233 13.12 -33.03 -0.81
N ASP A 234 12.85 -32.79 -2.08
CA ASP A 234 13.76 -32.05 -2.97
C ASP A 234 13.73 -30.56 -2.65
N LEU A 235 12.57 -30.07 -2.17
CA LEU A 235 12.30 -28.66 -1.90
C LEU A 235 11.42 -28.54 -0.66
N VAL A 236 11.64 -27.48 0.14
CA VAL A 236 10.73 -27.03 1.20
C VAL A 236 10.10 -25.72 0.75
N PHE A 237 8.78 -25.67 0.72
CA PHE A 237 8.06 -24.41 0.55
C PHE A 237 7.73 -23.82 1.92
N TYR A 238 7.89 -22.50 2.06
CA TYR A 238 7.46 -21.76 3.23
C TYR A 238 6.51 -20.63 2.87
N GLY A 239 5.30 -20.68 3.39
CA GLY A 239 4.32 -19.61 3.35
C GLY A 239 4.37 -18.80 4.65
N GLY A 240 4.93 -17.60 4.58
CA GLY A 240 5.10 -16.70 5.73
C GLY A 240 6.12 -15.60 5.45
N MET A 241 6.49 -14.87 6.49
CA MET A 241 7.34 -13.68 6.40
C MET A 241 8.82 -14.00 6.66
N ASP A 242 9.69 -13.07 6.30
CA ASP A 242 11.14 -13.14 6.45
C ASP A 242 11.60 -13.32 7.89
N ALA A 243 10.89 -12.73 8.84
CA ALA A 243 11.19 -12.85 10.27
C ALA A 243 11.24 -14.30 10.76
N GLN A 244 10.46 -15.20 10.16
CA GLN A 244 10.49 -16.63 10.43
C GLN A 244 11.29 -17.40 9.37
N ALA A 245 11.25 -16.97 8.10
CA ALA A 245 11.97 -17.62 7.01
C ALA A 245 13.48 -17.64 7.22
N GLY A 246 14.07 -16.55 7.73
CA GLY A 246 15.50 -16.47 8.02
C GLY A 246 15.96 -17.49 9.07
N PRO A 247 15.39 -17.48 10.29
CA PRO A 247 15.66 -18.51 11.30
C PRO A 247 15.37 -19.95 10.84
N LEU A 248 14.31 -20.14 10.05
CA LEU A 248 13.98 -21.43 9.44
C LEU A 248 15.13 -21.93 8.54
N ALA A 249 15.63 -21.09 7.63
CA ALA A 249 16.76 -21.43 6.76
C ALA A 249 18.03 -21.74 7.56
N ALA A 250 18.34 -20.93 8.59
CA ALA A 250 19.47 -21.18 9.47
C ALA A 250 19.37 -22.53 10.19
N GLN A 251 18.18 -22.90 10.68
CA GLN A 251 17.95 -24.18 11.34
C GLN A 251 17.94 -25.34 10.34
N MET A 252 17.45 -25.16 9.11
CA MET A 252 17.59 -26.16 8.05
C MET A 252 19.06 -26.52 7.83
N LYS A 253 19.93 -25.53 7.71
CA LYS A 253 21.39 -25.75 7.57
C LYS A 253 21.97 -26.47 8.79
N LYS A 254 21.70 -25.97 9.99
CA LYS A 254 22.17 -26.55 11.26
C LYS A 254 21.77 -28.00 11.44
N LEU A 255 20.55 -28.35 11.06
CA LEU A 255 20.01 -29.71 11.17
C LEU A 255 20.38 -30.60 9.97
N GLY A 256 21.04 -30.04 8.96
CA GLY A 256 21.45 -30.79 7.78
C GLY A 256 20.30 -31.20 6.88
N VAL A 257 19.23 -30.39 6.80
CA VAL A 257 18.20 -30.47 5.78
C VAL A 257 18.82 -29.99 4.46
N LYS A 258 18.88 -30.84 3.47
CA LYS A 258 19.58 -30.57 2.19
C LYS A 258 18.70 -29.87 1.15
N SER A 259 17.39 -29.87 1.37
CA SER A 259 16.42 -29.20 0.51
C SER A 259 16.64 -27.70 0.48
N LYS A 260 16.41 -27.09 -0.68
CA LYS A 260 16.33 -25.64 -0.77
C LYS A 260 15.00 -25.13 -0.24
N LEU A 261 14.97 -23.89 0.21
CA LEU A 261 13.75 -23.19 0.61
C LEU A 261 13.21 -22.42 -0.59
N LEU A 262 11.91 -22.49 -0.82
CA LEU A 262 11.17 -21.68 -1.78
C LEU A 262 10.10 -20.90 -1.01
N MET A 263 10.03 -19.58 -1.21
CA MET A 263 9.17 -18.68 -0.44
C MET A 263 8.32 -17.80 -1.35
N GLY A 264 7.26 -17.27 -0.80
CA GLY A 264 6.52 -16.17 -1.39
C GLY A 264 7.25 -14.82 -1.24
N ASP A 265 6.55 -13.77 -1.58
CA ASP A 265 7.05 -12.38 -1.53
C ASP A 265 7.39 -11.93 -0.11
N GLY A 266 6.64 -12.38 0.90
CA GLY A 266 6.93 -12.06 2.31
C GLY A 266 8.30 -12.51 2.81
N GLY A 267 8.93 -13.48 2.15
CA GLY A 267 10.31 -13.91 2.40
C GLY A 267 11.35 -13.24 1.50
N CYS A 268 10.94 -12.44 0.50
CA CYS A 268 11.80 -11.89 -0.53
C CYS A 268 12.30 -10.48 -0.21
N THR A 269 12.89 -10.30 0.95
CA THR A 269 13.30 -9.01 1.50
C THR A 269 14.82 -8.91 1.68
N THR A 270 15.32 -7.71 1.92
CA THR A 270 16.74 -7.51 2.27
C THR A 270 17.05 -7.95 3.70
N GLU A 271 16.05 -8.23 4.53
CA GLU A 271 16.23 -8.75 5.89
C GLU A 271 16.43 -10.28 5.91
N PHE A 272 15.83 -11.03 4.96
CA PHE A 272 16.00 -12.49 4.91
C PHE A 272 17.47 -12.93 4.97
N PRO A 273 18.39 -12.42 4.11
CA PRO A 273 19.79 -12.84 4.18
C PRO A 273 20.48 -12.42 5.48
N LYS A 274 20.08 -11.33 6.12
CA LYS A 274 20.61 -10.92 7.42
C LYS A 274 20.20 -11.90 8.54
N LEU A 275 18.94 -12.33 8.52
CA LEU A 275 18.36 -13.26 9.49
C LEU A 275 18.84 -14.71 9.27
N ALA A 276 19.02 -15.11 8.04
CA ALA A 276 19.50 -16.45 7.66
C ALA A 276 21.03 -16.60 7.79
N GLY A 277 21.77 -15.47 7.74
CA GLY A 277 23.22 -15.48 7.76
C GLY A 277 23.81 -16.29 6.61
N ASP A 278 24.77 -17.15 6.90
CA ASP A 278 25.43 -18.02 5.93
C ASP A 278 24.53 -19.13 5.35
N ALA A 279 23.29 -19.23 5.82
CA ALA A 279 22.29 -20.14 5.27
C ALA A 279 21.40 -19.46 4.20
N ALA A 280 21.63 -18.20 3.87
CA ALA A 280 20.76 -17.48 2.94
C ALA A 280 20.89 -17.94 1.47
N GLU A 281 22.09 -18.41 1.10
CA GLU A 281 22.37 -18.71 -0.30
C GLU A 281 21.67 -19.96 -0.82
N GLY A 282 21.27 -19.89 -2.09
CA GLY A 282 20.70 -21.02 -2.82
C GLY A 282 19.22 -21.24 -2.57
N HIS A 283 18.56 -20.36 -1.83
CA HIS A 283 17.12 -20.33 -1.66
C HIS A 283 16.44 -19.45 -2.72
N TYR A 284 15.13 -19.56 -2.83
CA TYR A 284 14.34 -18.87 -3.86
C TYR A 284 13.14 -18.18 -3.23
N CYS A 285 12.74 -17.06 -3.81
CA CYS A 285 11.50 -16.38 -3.48
C CYS A 285 10.86 -15.77 -4.72
N SER A 286 9.57 -15.45 -4.64
CA SER A 286 8.87 -14.72 -5.70
C SER A 286 8.72 -13.24 -5.34
N LEU A 287 8.49 -12.42 -6.36
CA LEU A 287 8.02 -11.05 -6.21
C LEU A 287 6.52 -10.99 -6.52
N PRO A 288 5.76 -10.05 -5.91
CA PRO A 288 4.33 -9.93 -6.17
C PRO A 288 4.01 -9.23 -7.50
N GLY A 289 5.01 -8.98 -8.33
CA GLY A 289 4.87 -8.33 -9.62
C GLY A 289 6.19 -8.18 -10.35
N VAL A 290 6.31 -7.13 -11.16
CA VAL A 290 7.50 -6.84 -11.95
C VAL A 290 8.66 -6.40 -11.04
N PRO A 291 9.88 -6.89 -11.24
CA PRO A 291 11.07 -6.38 -10.53
C PRO A 291 11.22 -4.86 -10.70
N LEU A 292 11.64 -4.16 -9.65
CA LEU A 292 11.74 -2.70 -9.63
C LEU A 292 12.57 -2.14 -10.80
N GLU A 293 13.64 -2.84 -11.19
CA GLU A 293 14.52 -2.45 -12.30
C GLU A 293 13.80 -2.45 -13.66
N LYS A 294 12.71 -3.21 -13.76
CA LYS A 294 11.89 -3.35 -14.97
C LYS A 294 10.61 -2.52 -14.93
N MET A 295 10.30 -1.90 -13.77
CA MET A 295 9.18 -0.98 -13.66
C MET A 295 9.50 0.33 -14.36
N ALA A 296 8.51 0.92 -15.04
CA ALA A 296 8.64 2.25 -15.62
C ALA A 296 8.95 3.26 -14.49
N GLY A 297 10.10 3.94 -14.58
CA GLY A 297 10.55 4.87 -13.52
C GLY A 297 11.14 4.20 -12.28
N GLY A 298 11.22 2.86 -12.21
CA GLY A 298 11.72 2.13 -11.05
C GLY A 298 13.12 2.52 -10.57
N PRO A 299 14.13 2.62 -11.46
CA PRO A 299 15.46 3.08 -11.08
C PRO A 299 15.44 4.49 -10.46
N ALA A 300 14.74 5.45 -11.08
CA ALA A 300 14.61 6.81 -10.56
C ALA A 300 13.87 6.86 -9.23
N PHE A 301 12.85 6.01 -9.05
CA PHE A 301 12.14 5.87 -7.78
C PHE A 301 13.08 5.37 -6.67
N ARG A 302 13.92 4.37 -6.94
CA ARG A 302 14.93 3.85 -5.99
C ARG A 302 15.87 4.95 -5.51
N GLU A 303 16.42 5.74 -6.44
CA GLU A 303 17.35 6.84 -6.11
C GLU A 303 16.67 7.90 -5.22
N ARG A 304 15.46 8.30 -5.56
CA ARG A 304 14.67 9.26 -4.78
C ARG A 304 14.33 8.73 -3.39
N TYR A 305 13.91 7.47 -3.31
CA TYR A 305 13.59 6.81 -2.06
C TYR A 305 14.82 6.78 -1.14
N LYS A 306 15.96 6.32 -1.66
CA LYS A 306 17.24 6.27 -0.94
C LYS A 306 17.69 7.64 -0.46
N ALA A 307 17.64 8.64 -1.34
CA ALA A 307 18.03 10.01 -1.01
C ALA A 307 17.15 10.62 0.10
N LYS A 308 15.85 10.31 0.10
CA LYS A 308 14.92 10.88 1.07
C LYS A 308 14.94 10.18 2.42
N PHE A 309 14.92 8.85 2.44
CA PHE A 309 14.73 8.08 3.66
C PHE A 309 16.02 7.47 4.21
N ASN A 310 17.14 7.64 3.49
CA ASN A 310 18.46 7.08 3.83
C ASN A 310 18.42 5.56 4.12
N THR A 311 17.53 4.85 3.42
CA THR A 311 17.39 3.40 3.52
C THR A 311 17.06 2.81 2.14
N ASP A 312 17.30 1.52 1.96
CA ASP A 312 16.95 0.82 0.74
C ASP A 312 15.49 0.35 0.77
N ILE A 313 14.89 0.25 -0.41
CA ILE A 313 13.55 -0.34 -0.57
C ILE A 313 13.62 -1.81 -0.12
N GLN A 314 12.66 -2.21 0.72
CA GLN A 314 12.52 -3.60 1.10
C GLN A 314 11.82 -4.41 0.00
N LEU A 315 10.59 -4.03 -0.33
CA LEU A 315 9.82 -4.69 -1.38
C LEU A 315 8.62 -3.86 -1.86
N TYR A 316 7.82 -3.33 -0.94
CA TYR A 316 6.47 -2.85 -1.24
C TYR A 316 6.35 -1.35 -1.48
N ALA A 317 7.39 -0.56 -1.24
CA ALA A 317 7.33 0.90 -1.43
C ALA A 317 6.84 1.33 -2.83
N PRO A 318 7.25 0.69 -3.96
CA PRO A 318 6.74 1.04 -5.27
C PRO A 318 5.24 0.79 -5.41
N TYR A 319 4.75 -0.32 -4.86
CA TYR A 319 3.32 -0.65 -4.89
C TYR A 319 2.49 0.27 -3.98
N ALA A 320 3.04 0.69 -2.84
CA ALA A 320 2.39 1.66 -1.96
C ALA A 320 2.32 3.05 -2.61
N TYR A 321 3.35 3.44 -3.35
CA TYR A 321 3.33 4.63 -4.19
C TYR A 321 2.22 4.54 -5.24
N ASP A 322 2.17 3.44 -5.99
CA ASP A 322 1.18 3.24 -7.04
C ASP A 322 -0.25 3.16 -6.47
N ALA A 323 -0.47 2.46 -5.36
CA ALA A 323 -1.77 2.40 -4.69
C ALA A 323 -2.25 3.80 -4.28
N THR A 324 -1.36 4.61 -3.74
CA THR A 324 -1.66 6.00 -3.37
C THR A 324 -2.01 6.84 -4.59
N MET A 325 -1.23 6.72 -5.66
CA MET A 325 -1.48 7.44 -6.91
C MET A 325 -2.78 7.00 -7.59
N VAL A 326 -3.15 5.71 -7.52
CA VAL A 326 -4.45 5.21 -8.03
C VAL A 326 -5.60 5.89 -7.31
N VAL A 327 -5.55 5.99 -5.99
CA VAL A 327 -6.59 6.69 -5.20
C VAL A 327 -6.66 8.18 -5.60
N ILE A 328 -5.52 8.86 -5.66
CA ILE A 328 -5.45 10.28 -6.02
C ILE A 328 -5.95 10.54 -7.45
N GLU A 329 -5.55 9.71 -8.42
CA GLU A 329 -6.00 9.85 -9.81
C GLU A 329 -7.49 9.52 -9.97
N ALA A 330 -8.05 8.60 -9.18
CA ALA A 330 -9.49 8.36 -9.14
C ALA A 330 -10.26 9.59 -8.64
N MET A 331 -9.81 10.21 -7.54
CA MET A 331 -10.38 11.45 -7.02
C MET A 331 -10.30 12.60 -8.03
N LYS A 332 -9.16 12.75 -8.69
CA LYS A 332 -8.95 13.75 -9.73
C LYS A 332 -9.90 13.54 -10.91
N ARG A 333 -10.10 12.30 -11.38
CA ARG A 333 -11.07 11.99 -12.46
C ARG A 333 -12.51 12.26 -12.03
N ALA A 334 -12.86 11.96 -10.78
CA ALA A 334 -14.16 12.27 -10.20
C ALA A 334 -14.35 13.78 -9.94
N ASN A 335 -13.27 14.57 -9.96
CA ASN A 335 -13.23 15.98 -9.55
C ASN A 335 -13.79 16.21 -8.13
N SER A 336 -13.61 15.22 -7.24
CA SER A 336 -14.08 15.19 -5.84
C SER A 336 -13.23 14.24 -4.99
N ALA A 337 -13.31 14.38 -3.67
CA ALA A 337 -12.64 13.53 -2.69
C ALA A 337 -13.59 13.05 -1.60
#